data_e918423f35aaf1eb3621bd52830bb387
#
_entry.id   e918423f35aaf1eb3621bd52830bb387
#
_cell.length_a   1.000
_cell.length_b   1.000
_cell.length_c   1.000
_cell.angle_alpha   90.00
_cell.angle_beta   90.00
_cell.angle_gamma   90.00
#
_symmetry.space_group_name_H-M   'P 1'
#
loop_
_entity.id
_entity.type
_entity.pdbx_description
1 polymer ?
#
loop_
_entity_poly.entity_id
_entity_poly.type
_entity_poly.pdbx_seq_one_letter_code
_entity_poly.pdbx_strand_id
1 'polypeptide(L)'
;MMNAEEGHVRGREAASRRGGVLVLAAHPDDETIGAGALLYRLRGGVVVHLTDGAPRDPRFRPEGLEVDAYARARRRELGAALAAAGLTEKSALAMGVPDQDAAYAIADLARSLAAVLGATHPALVVTHPYEGGHPDHDAAAIVARAAILLARRERLAVPRLVEMTSYHASGGALVTGQFLDAPLAKQVARVLSPVELDVKRAMLACFETQRPVLEPFLAHLAVERFRPAPRIDVSRPPHEGPLWYERLGFTLSGARWRALARRAIDALGLTPELAPA
;
A
#
# COMPACT_ATOMS: atom_id res chain seq x y z
N MET A 1 14.07 40.33 -11.63
CA MET A 1 13.35 39.64 -12.72
C MET A 1 13.50 38.13 -12.49
N MET A 2 12.55 37.54 -11.79
CA MET A 2 12.51 36.07 -11.65
C MET A 2 12.02 35.46 -12.97
N ASN A 3 12.78 34.53 -13.50
CA ASN A 3 12.59 33.96 -14.83
C ASN A 3 11.22 33.29 -14.97
N ALA A 4 10.43 33.70 -15.94
CA ALA A 4 9.12 33.13 -16.29
C ALA A 4 9.20 31.64 -16.70
N GLU A 5 10.38 31.12 -17.03
CA GLU A 5 10.61 29.73 -17.42
C GLU A 5 10.57 28.75 -16.22
N GLU A 6 11.07 29.16 -15.04
CA GLU A 6 11.00 28.29 -13.83
C GLU A 6 9.56 28.11 -13.32
N GLY A 7 8.72 29.14 -13.46
CA GLY A 7 7.30 29.05 -13.12
C GLY A 7 6.51 28.12 -14.07
N HIS A 8 6.92 28.04 -15.32
CA HIS A 8 6.25 27.23 -16.36
C HIS A 8 6.60 25.74 -16.23
N VAL A 9 7.84 25.40 -15.85
CA VAL A 9 8.28 24.02 -15.60
C VAL A 9 7.60 23.45 -14.34
N ARG A 10 7.55 24.22 -13.25
CA ARG A 10 6.85 23.82 -12.02
C ARG A 10 5.34 23.65 -12.22
N GLY A 11 4.72 24.50 -13.03
CA GLY A 11 3.30 24.41 -13.38
C GLY A 11 2.97 23.17 -14.24
N ARG A 12 3.85 22.77 -15.16
CA ARG A 12 3.69 21.58 -15.99
C ARG A 12 3.89 20.28 -15.20
N GLU A 13 4.86 20.23 -14.28
CA GLU A 13 5.05 19.07 -13.39
C GLU A 13 3.88 18.87 -12.41
N ALA A 14 3.32 19.96 -11.87
CA ALA A 14 2.14 19.90 -11.01
C ALA A 14 0.87 19.53 -11.80
N ALA A 15 0.71 20.00 -13.04
CA ALA A 15 -0.42 19.67 -13.90
C ALA A 15 -0.40 18.21 -14.39
N SER A 16 0.79 17.60 -14.58
CA SER A 16 0.92 16.19 -14.97
C SER A 16 0.56 15.23 -13.82
N ARG A 17 0.56 15.69 -12.57
CA ARG A 17 0.21 14.90 -11.38
C ARG A 17 -1.27 14.99 -11.01
N ARG A 18 -2.00 15.99 -11.48
CA ARG A 18 -3.44 16.11 -11.26
C ARG A 18 -4.19 15.07 -12.08
N GLY A 19 -4.98 14.24 -11.38
CA GLY A 19 -5.73 13.15 -12.00
C GLY A 19 -4.96 11.84 -12.20
N GLY A 20 -3.72 11.73 -11.68
CA GLY A 20 -2.90 10.52 -11.69
C GLY A 20 -3.36 9.45 -10.71
N VAL A 21 -2.51 8.42 -10.55
CA VAL A 21 -2.71 7.34 -9.58
C VAL A 21 -1.75 7.50 -8.42
N LEU A 22 -2.26 7.30 -7.20
CA LEU A 22 -1.45 7.10 -6.01
C LEU A 22 -1.60 5.64 -5.55
N VAL A 23 -0.48 4.93 -5.41
CA VAL A 23 -0.44 3.60 -4.80
C VAL A 23 0.03 3.75 -3.36
N LEU A 24 -0.84 3.41 -2.40
CA LEU A 24 -0.49 3.34 -0.98
C LEU A 24 -0.16 1.90 -0.64
N ALA A 25 1.10 1.63 -0.42
CA ALA A 25 1.64 0.33 -0.05
C ALA A 25 2.12 0.33 1.41
N ALA A 26 2.09 -0.81 2.06
CA ALA A 26 2.62 -0.94 3.41
C ALA A 26 4.15 -0.98 3.40
N HIS A 27 4.74 -1.83 2.54
CA HIS A 27 6.18 -2.07 2.47
C HIS A 27 6.70 -1.84 1.04
N PRO A 28 8.01 -1.55 0.89
CA PRO A 28 8.67 -1.57 -0.41
C PRO A 28 8.65 -2.99 -1.00
N ASP A 29 7.89 -3.24 -2.04
CA ASP A 29 7.60 -4.42 -2.88
C ASP A 29 6.11 -4.64 -3.12
N ASP A 30 5.25 -4.28 -2.18
CA ASP A 30 3.79 -4.46 -2.28
C ASP A 30 3.21 -3.76 -3.51
N GLU A 31 3.70 -2.55 -3.84
CA GLU A 31 3.29 -1.80 -5.03
C GLU A 31 3.62 -2.58 -6.31
N THR A 32 4.73 -3.30 -6.30
CA THR A 32 5.17 -4.14 -7.42
C THR A 32 4.33 -5.40 -7.52
N ILE A 33 4.05 -6.06 -6.39
CA ILE A 33 3.22 -7.27 -6.32
C ILE A 33 1.80 -6.97 -6.83
N GLY A 34 1.15 -5.94 -6.27
CA GLY A 34 -0.26 -5.66 -6.49
C GLY A 34 -0.55 -4.81 -7.73
N ALA A 35 0.36 -3.90 -8.12
CA ALA A 35 0.11 -2.84 -9.11
C ALA A 35 1.32 -2.50 -9.99
N GLY A 36 2.33 -3.36 -10.10
CA GLY A 36 3.57 -3.07 -10.84
C GLY A 36 3.34 -2.77 -12.32
N ALA A 37 2.49 -3.54 -13.00
CA ALA A 37 2.13 -3.29 -14.39
C ALA A 37 1.23 -2.05 -14.55
N LEU A 38 0.37 -1.75 -13.58
CA LEU A 38 -0.40 -0.51 -13.55
C LEU A 38 0.53 0.70 -13.47
N LEU A 39 1.53 0.69 -12.59
CA LEU A 39 2.54 1.75 -12.45
C LEU A 39 3.33 1.94 -13.75
N TYR A 40 3.79 0.85 -14.38
CA TYR A 40 4.48 0.91 -15.67
C TYR A 40 3.63 1.57 -16.76
N ARG A 41 2.34 1.23 -16.86
CA ARG A 41 1.43 1.80 -17.87
C ARG A 41 1.20 3.29 -17.71
N LEU A 42 1.06 3.74 -16.48
CA LEU A 42 0.63 5.10 -16.20
C LEU A 42 1.78 6.10 -16.19
N ARG A 43 3.03 5.63 -16.13
CA ARG A 43 4.28 6.43 -16.24
C ARG A 43 4.30 7.75 -15.45
N GLY A 44 3.55 7.83 -14.35
CA GLY A 44 3.38 9.09 -13.62
C GLY A 44 2.69 8.95 -12.26
N GLY A 45 2.57 7.72 -11.75
CA GLY A 45 2.00 7.46 -10.43
C GLY A 45 2.92 7.91 -9.29
N VAL A 46 2.30 8.19 -8.14
CA VAL A 46 3.00 8.39 -6.86
C VAL A 46 2.82 7.11 -6.05
N VAL A 47 3.91 6.60 -5.50
CA VAL A 47 3.89 5.48 -4.56
C VAL A 47 4.16 6.01 -3.16
N VAL A 48 3.32 5.67 -2.22
CA VAL A 48 3.48 6.04 -0.80
C VAL A 48 3.65 4.76 0.01
N HIS A 49 4.76 4.63 0.74
CA HIS A 49 5.00 3.53 1.65
C HIS A 49 4.77 3.98 3.10
N LEU A 50 3.99 3.21 3.86
CA LEU A 50 3.76 3.49 5.27
C LEU A 50 5.01 3.22 6.08
N THR A 51 5.70 2.10 5.79
CA THR A 51 6.82 1.63 6.57
C THR A 51 8.13 1.57 5.77
N ASP A 52 9.22 1.38 6.50
CA ASP A 52 10.56 1.20 5.92
C ASP A 52 10.82 -0.24 5.45
N GLY A 53 9.88 -1.18 5.72
CA GLY A 53 10.00 -2.60 5.38
C GLY A 53 11.14 -3.31 6.10
N ALA A 54 11.58 -2.79 7.27
CA ALA A 54 12.66 -3.35 8.06
C ALA A 54 12.18 -3.63 9.50
N PRO A 55 11.68 -4.85 9.78
CA PRO A 55 11.20 -5.23 11.11
C PRO A 55 12.27 -5.04 12.18
N ARG A 56 11.85 -4.56 13.35
CA ARG A 56 12.74 -4.41 14.51
C ARG A 56 13.06 -5.75 15.14
N ASP A 57 12.17 -6.72 15.04
CA ASP A 57 12.38 -8.10 15.50
C ASP A 57 13.35 -8.84 14.55
N PRO A 58 14.50 -9.33 15.06
CA PRO A 58 15.50 -10.00 14.23
C PRO A 58 15.00 -11.30 13.58
N ARG A 59 13.94 -11.92 14.09
CA ARG A 59 13.35 -13.13 13.50
C ARG A 59 12.80 -12.90 12.08
N PHE A 60 12.47 -11.65 11.73
CA PHE A 60 11.88 -11.27 10.46
C PHE A 60 12.84 -10.50 9.55
N ARG A 61 14.15 -10.53 9.85
CA ARG A 61 15.19 -9.92 9.04
C ARG A 61 16.17 -10.97 8.51
N PRO A 62 16.87 -10.71 7.41
CA PRO A 62 18.01 -11.54 7.01
C PRO A 62 19.05 -11.60 8.11
N GLU A 63 19.60 -12.80 8.34
CA GLU A 63 20.59 -13.04 9.37
C GLU A 63 21.82 -12.12 9.22
N GLY A 64 22.29 -11.57 10.33
CA GLY A 64 23.46 -10.68 10.36
C GLY A 64 23.23 -9.28 9.80
N LEU A 65 22.01 -8.94 9.38
CA LEU A 65 21.71 -7.61 8.84
C LEU A 65 21.06 -6.70 9.89
N GLU A 66 21.76 -5.63 10.26
CA GLU A 66 21.25 -4.60 11.18
C GLU A 66 20.06 -3.84 10.58
N VAL A 67 19.14 -3.37 11.44
CA VAL A 67 17.89 -2.71 11.04
C VAL A 67 18.11 -1.59 10.02
N ASP A 68 19.01 -0.65 10.34
CA ASP A 68 19.25 0.50 9.45
C ASP A 68 19.90 0.09 8.13
N ALA A 69 20.76 -0.91 8.15
CA ALA A 69 21.36 -1.44 6.93
C ALA A 69 20.30 -2.13 6.05
N TYR A 70 19.37 -2.85 6.69
CA TYR A 70 18.26 -3.49 6.00
C TYR A 70 17.28 -2.45 5.43
N ALA A 71 16.86 -1.45 6.19
CA ALA A 71 16.02 -0.36 5.69
C ALA A 71 16.65 0.35 4.48
N ARG A 72 17.98 0.58 4.52
CA ARG A 72 18.70 1.14 3.35
C ARG A 72 18.72 0.19 2.17
N ALA A 73 18.85 -1.12 2.38
CA ALA A 73 18.78 -2.11 1.30
C ALA A 73 17.39 -2.09 0.64
N ARG A 74 16.30 -2.17 1.43
CA ARG A 74 14.92 -2.09 0.97
C ARG A 74 14.66 -0.84 0.11
N ARG A 75 15.20 0.31 0.55
CA ARG A 75 15.06 1.56 -0.19
C ARG A 75 15.81 1.55 -1.54
N ARG A 76 17.01 0.96 -1.59
CA ARG A 76 17.76 0.81 -2.86
C ARG A 76 17.06 -0.14 -3.82
N GLU A 77 16.54 -1.27 -3.31
CA GLU A 77 15.77 -2.24 -4.08
C GLU A 77 14.51 -1.60 -4.68
N LEU A 78 13.75 -0.83 -3.89
CA LEU A 78 12.61 -0.07 -4.37
C LEU A 78 13.02 0.92 -5.49
N GLY A 79 14.11 1.67 -5.31
CA GLY A 79 14.59 2.60 -6.33
C GLY A 79 14.91 1.91 -7.65
N ALA A 80 15.55 0.73 -7.60
CA ALA A 80 15.83 -0.08 -8.78
C ALA A 80 14.55 -0.64 -9.42
N ALA A 81 13.59 -1.11 -8.62
CA ALA A 81 12.31 -1.62 -9.10
C ALA A 81 11.50 -0.53 -9.81
N LEU A 82 11.43 0.67 -9.23
CA LEU A 82 10.74 1.82 -9.85
C LEU A 82 11.43 2.23 -11.16
N ALA A 83 12.77 2.21 -11.22
CA ALA A 83 13.53 2.50 -12.44
C ALA A 83 13.23 1.48 -13.55
N ALA A 84 13.09 0.19 -13.22
CA ALA A 84 12.68 -0.85 -14.16
C ALA A 84 11.29 -0.59 -14.78
N ALA A 85 10.39 0.07 -14.03
CA ALA A 85 9.08 0.52 -14.53
C ALA A 85 9.13 1.88 -15.26
N GLY A 86 10.30 2.50 -15.42
CA GLY A 86 10.45 3.84 -16.00
C GLY A 86 10.01 4.98 -15.08
N LEU A 87 9.93 4.73 -13.79
CA LEU A 87 9.68 5.71 -12.73
C LEU A 87 11.01 6.16 -12.10
N THR A 88 10.95 7.20 -11.29
CA THR A 88 12.12 7.71 -10.55
C THR A 88 11.89 7.62 -9.05
N GLU A 89 12.94 7.70 -8.26
CA GLU A 89 12.83 7.78 -6.79
C GLU A 89 11.93 8.93 -6.30
N LYS A 90 11.81 10.01 -7.09
CA LYS A 90 10.89 11.13 -6.80
C LYS A 90 9.42 10.72 -6.86
N SER A 91 9.12 9.58 -7.46
CA SER A 91 7.76 9.01 -7.49
C SER A 91 7.41 8.29 -6.18
N ALA A 92 8.39 8.01 -5.30
CA ALA A 92 8.18 7.34 -4.02
C ALA A 92 8.25 8.31 -2.85
N LEU A 93 7.29 8.21 -1.95
CA LEU A 93 7.23 8.92 -0.66
C LEU A 93 7.23 7.86 0.45
N ALA A 94 8.09 8.03 1.45
CA ALA A 94 8.11 7.17 2.64
C ALA A 94 7.55 7.94 3.84
N MET A 95 6.64 7.33 4.59
CA MET A 95 6.10 7.89 5.83
C MET A 95 6.96 7.55 7.05
N GLY A 96 7.92 6.61 6.90
CA GLY A 96 9.01 6.38 7.86
C GLY A 96 8.63 5.65 9.12
N VAL A 97 7.49 4.96 9.16
CA VAL A 97 7.12 4.10 10.28
C VAL A 97 7.94 2.80 10.21
N PRO A 98 8.41 2.24 11.33
CA PRO A 98 9.00 0.91 11.35
C PRO A 98 8.04 -0.16 10.83
N ASP A 99 8.56 -1.16 10.13
CA ASP A 99 7.78 -2.34 9.72
C ASP A 99 7.16 -3.02 10.97
N GLN A 100 5.89 -3.41 10.86
CA GLN A 100 4.98 -3.95 11.89
C GLN A 100 4.43 -2.90 12.88
N ASP A 101 4.77 -1.63 12.73
CA ASP A 101 4.33 -0.58 13.65
C ASP A 101 3.23 0.35 13.10
N ALA A 102 2.78 0.19 11.85
CA ALA A 102 1.80 1.09 11.25
C ALA A 102 0.47 1.15 12.03
N ALA A 103 0.08 0.05 12.70
CA ALA A 103 -1.13 0.01 13.54
C ALA A 103 -1.10 1.02 14.70
N TYR A 104 0.09 1.38 15.20
CA TYR A 104 0.27 2.36 16.28
C TYR A 104 0.23 3.81 15.79
N ALA A 105 0.35 4.03 14.48
CA ALA A 105 0.47 5.34 13.85
C ALA A 105 -0.70 5.69 12.90
N ILE A 106 -1.78 4.90 12.85
CA ILE A 106 -2.88 5.05 11.88
C ILE A 106 -3.40 6.49 11.81
N ALA A 107 -3.61 7.17 12.95
CA ALA A 107 -4.17 8.52 12.94
C ALA A 107 -3.21 9.54 12.30
N ASP A 108 -1.93 9.46 12.60
CA ASP A 108 -0.92 10.39 12.05
C ASP A 108 -0.64 10.08 10.57
N LEU A 109 -0.58 8.79 10.22
CA LEU A 109 -0.48 8.35 8.83
C LEU A 109 -1.67 8.84 7.99
N ALA A 110 -2.90 8.78 8.54
CA ALA A 110 -4.09 9.25 7.85
C ALA A 110 -4.06 10.77 7.60
N ARG A 111 -3.62 11.57 8.59
CA ARG A 111 -3.43 13.01 8.43
C ARG A 111 -2.35 13.33 7.38
N SER A 112 -1.22 12.63 7.46
CA SER A 112 -0.13 12.78 6.50
C SER A 112 -0.55 12.41 5.08
N LEU A 113 -1.29 11.32 4.91
CA LEU A 113 -1.83 10.94 3.60
C LEU A 113 -2.87 11.94 3.10
N ALA A 114 -3.73 12.48 3.95
CA ALA A 114 -4.68 13.53 3.56
C ALA A 114 -3.96 14.78 3.01
N ALA A 115 -2.85 15.18 3.62
CA ALA A 115 -2.01 16.25 3.10
C ALA A 115 -1.39 15.90 1.73
N VAL A 116 -0.92 14.66 1.54
CA VAL A 116 -0.42 14.17 0.25
C VAL A 116 -1.54 14.19 -0.81
N LEU A 117 -2.76 13.75 -0.47
CA LEU A 117 -3.91 13.82 -1.38
C LEU A 117 -4.23 15.27 -1.79
N GLY A 118 -4.18 16.21 -0.83
CA GLY A 118 -4.36 17.63 -1.09
C GLY A 118 -3.26 18.24 -1.96
N ALA A 119 -2.03 17.74 -1.90
CA ALA A 119 -0.91 18.23 -2.72
C ALA A 119 -0.87 17.61 -4.12
N THR A 120 -1.27 16.34 -4.27
CA THR A 120 -1.13 15.57 -5.51
C THR A 120 -2.40 15.46 -6.33
N HIS A 121 -3.57 15.65 -5.73
CA HIS A 121 -4.89 15.55 -6.36
C HIS A 121 -5.05 14.30 -7.26
N PRO A 122 -4.79 13.08 -6.77
CA PRO A 122 -4.92 11.88 -7.59
C PRO A 122 -6.40 11.62 -7.93
N ALA A 123 -6.66 11.06 -9.12
CA ALA A 123 -8.01 10.60 -9.48
C ALA A 123 -8.32 9.23 -8.88
N LEU A 124 -7.27 8.45 -8.58
CA LEU A 124 -7.37 7.08 -8.09
C LEU A 124 -6.33 6.84 -6.99
N VAL A 125 -6.78 6.24 -5.89
CA VAL A 125 -5.90 5.63 -4.89
C VAL A 125 -6.06 4.11 -4.96
N VAL A 126 -4.93 3.42 -5.04
CA VAL A 126 -4.84 1.95 -4.97
C VAL A 126 -4.19 1.59 -3.66
N THR A 127 -4.76 0.64 -2.91
CA THR A 127 -4.21 0.22 -1.62
C THR A 127 -4.50 -1.24 -1.32
N HIS A 128 -4.04 -1.71 -0.16
CA HIS A 128 -4.32 -3.04 0.37
C HIS A 128 -5.78 -3.21 0.78
N PRO A 129 -6.31 -4.44 0.75
CA PRO A 129 -7.56 -4.80 1.39
C PRO A 129 -7.39 -4.98 2.91
N TYR A 130 -8.48 -4.90 3.67
CA TYR A 130 -8.53 -5.31 5.07
C TYR A 130 -8.87 -6.80 5.14
N GLU A 131 -7.85 -7.65 5.16
CA GLU A 131 -8.00 -9.12 5.02
C GLU A 131 -7.15 -9.94 6.00
N GLY A 132 -6.43 -9.29 6.94
CA GLY A 132 -5.71 -9.99 8.01
C GLY A 132 -4.45 -10.73 7.54
N GLY A 133 -3.86 -10.35 6.42
CA GLY A 133 -2.60 -10.91 5.93
C GLY A 133 -1.41 -10.39 6.71
N HIS A 134 -1.27 -9.07 6.80
CA HIS A 134 -0.23 -8.36 7.55
C HIS A 134 -0.84 -7.19 8.33
N PRO A 135 -0.39 -6.87 9.55
CA PRO A 135 -0.95 -5.76 10.33
C PRO A 135 -0.79 -4.40 9.64
N ASP A 136 0.29 -4.19 8.88
CA ASP A 136 0.52 -2.94 8.15
C ASP A 136 -0.30 -2.86 6.86
N HIS A 137 -0.64 -3.99 6.21
CA HIS A 137 -1.59 -4.01 5.09
C HIS A 137 -2.98 -3.60 5.56
N ASP A 138 -3.42 -4.16 6.68
CA ASP A 138 -4.68 -3.78 7.32
C ASP A 138 -4.65 -2.29 7.72
N ALA A 139 -3.52 -1.78 8.23
CA ALA A 139 -3.36 -0.36 8.53
C ALA A 139 -3.43 0.51 7.26
N ALA A 140 -2.83 0.11 6.14
CA ALA A 140 -2.91 0.83 4.87
C ALA A 140 -4.36 0.94 4.37
N ALA A 141 -5.15 -0.13 4.50
CA ALA A 141 -6.57 -0.12 4.16
C ALA A 141 -7.36 0.91 4.97
N ILE A 142 -7.06 1.06 6.28
CA ILE A 142 -7.72 2.04 7.16
C ILE A 142 -7.22 3.45 6.88
N VAL A 143 -5.90 3.63 6.77
CA VAL A 143 -5.24 4.93 6.50
C VAL A 143 -5.78 5.55 5.22
N ALA A 144 -5.90 4.76 4.13
CA ALA A 144 -6.46 5.24 2.86
C ALA A 144 -7.89 5.80 3.02
N ARG A 145 -8.77 5.03 3.69
CA ARG A 145 -10.16 5.45 3.91
C ARG A 145 -10.26 6.67 4.82
N ALA A 146 -9.53 6.66 5.92
CA ALA A 146 -9.52 7.77 6.87
C ALA A 146 -8.99 9.05 6.20
N ALA A 147 -7.90 8.99 5.45
CA ALA A 147 -7.35 10.14 4.73
C ALA A 147 -8.34 10.73 3.72
N ILE A 148 -9.04 9.88 2.96
CA ILE A 148 -10.08 10.32 2.01
C ILE A 148 -11.24 11.00 2.74
N LEU A 149 -11.68 10.47 3.89
CA LEU A 149 -12.74 11.07 4.69
C LEU A 149 -12.31 12.42 5.29
N LEU A 150 -11.05 12.56 5.72
CA LEU A 150 -10.48 13.82 6.17
C LEU A 150 -10.42 14.84 5.01
N ALA A 151 -9.91 14.46 3.86
CA ALA A 151 -9.86 15.31 2.67
C ALA A 151 -11.26 15.80 2.26
N ARG A 152 -12.28 14.93 2.33
CA ARG A 152 -13.68 15.30 2.08
C ARG A 152 -14.19 16.34 3.08
N ARG A 153 -13.87 16.22 4.37
CA ARG A 153 -14.25 17.23 5.39
C ARG A 153 -13.63 18.59 5.08
N GLU A 154 -12.44 18.61 4.55
CA GLU A 154 -11.75 19.82 4.08
C GLU A 154 -12.22 20.30 2.71
N ARG A 155 -13.27 19.68 2.14
CA ARG A 155 -13.82 20.00 0.81
C ARG A 155 -12.83 19.87 -0.34
N LEU A 156 -11.81 19.02 -0.17
CA LEU A 156 -10.90 18.68 -1.25
C LEU A 156 -11.57 17.69 -2.23
N ALA A 157 -11.08 17.69 -3.48
CA ALA A 157 -11.47 16.64 -4.43
C ALA A 157 -11.00 15.28 -3.91
N VAL A 158 -11.91 14.31 -3.82
CA VAL A 158 -11.59 12.98 -3.31
C VAL A 158 -11.39 11.99 -4.46
N PRO A 159 -10.33 11.18 -4.40
CA PRO A 159 -10.06 10.15 -5.38
C PRO A 159 -11.04 8.98 -5.25
N ARG A 160 -11.19 8.19 -6.32
CA ARG A 160 -11.75 6.85 -6.19
C ARG A 160 -10.77 5.96 -5.43
N LEU A 161 -11.29 5.11 -4.55
CA LEU A 161 -10.49 4.14 -3.82
C LEU A 161 -10.72 2.74 -4.38
N VAL A 162 -9.64 2.06 -4.74
CA VAL A 162 -9.65 0.65 -5.12
C VAL A 162 -8.64 -0.12 -4.30
N GLU A 163 -8.88 -1.40 -4.14
CA GLU A 163 -7.96 -2.33 -3.51
C GLU A 163 -7.28 -3.20 -4.57
N MET A 164 -6.00 -3.46 -4.37
CA MET A 164 -5.21 -4.46 -5.09
C MET A 164 -5.11 -5.74 -4.27
N THR A 165 -4.97 -6.90 -4.89
CA THR A 165 -4.76 -8.15 -4.16
C THR A 165 -3.43 -8.16 -3.43
N SER A 166 -3.43 -8.79 -2.26
CA SER A 166 -2.25 -9.07 -1.45
C SER A 166 -2.28 -10.55 -1.03
N TYR A 167 -2.36 -10.83 0.26
CA TYR A 167 -2.48 -12.17 0.80
C TYR A 167 -3.30 -12.20 2.10
N HIS A 168 -3.86 -13.35 2.41
CA HIS A 168 -4.65 -13.60 3.61
C HIS A 168 -4.65 -15.08 4.00
N ALA A 169 -5.23 -15.42 5.15
CA ALA A 169 -5.49 -16.80 5.54
C ALA A 169 -6.85 -17.27 4.98
N SER A 170 -6.90 -18.47 4.42
CA SER A 170 -8.15 -19.16 4.10
C SER A 170 -8.01 -20.65 4.43
N GLY A 171 -8.90 -21.19 5.24
CA GLY A 171 -8.82 -22.60 5.69
C GLY A 171 -7.50 -22.94 6.41
N GLY A 172 -6.79 -21.95 6.94
CA GLY A 172 -5.48 -22.13 7.57
C GLY A 172 -4.28 -22.09 6.63
N ALA A 173 -4.48 -21.99 5.34
CA ALA A 173 -3.44 -21.84 4.32
C ALA A 173 -3.25 -20.37 3.93
N LEU A 174 -2.05 -20.04 3.39
CA LEU A 174 -1.77 -18.78 2.76
C LEU A 174 -2.44 -18.73 1.37
N VAL A 175 -3.22 -17.68 1.12
CA VAL A 175 -3.77 -17.38 -0.21
C VAL A 175 -3.17 -16.06 -0.68
N THR A 176 -2.59 -16.07 -1.89
CA THR A 176 -1.99 -14.89 -2.54
C THR A 176 -2.72 -14.56 -3.84
N GLY A 177 -2.72 -13.30 -4.26
CA GLY A 177 -3.25 -12.85 -5.55
C GLY A 177 -4.76 -12.99 -5.71
N GLN A 178 -5.50 -13.23 -4.64
CA GLN A 178 -6.95 -13.32 -4.58
C GLN A 178 -7.48 -12.49 -3.42
N PHE A 179 -8.70 -11.97 -3.56
CA PHE A 179 -9.41 -11.32 -2.45
C PHE A 179 -10.19 -12.33 -1.63
N LEU A 180 -10.40 -12.03 -0.35
CA LEU A 180 -11.49 -12.66 0.40
C LEU A 180 -12.82 -12.36 -0.31
N ASP A 181 -13.69 -13.36 -0.39
CA ASP A 181 -15.00 -13.22 -1.01
C ASP A 181 -15.81 -12.11 -0.32
N ALA A 182 -16.05 -11.05 -1.07
CA ALA A 182 -16.99 -10.01 -0.65
C ALA A 182 -18.20 -10.07 -1.60
N PRO A 183 -19.42 -10.39 -1.10
CA PRO A 183 -20.59 -10.67 -1.94
C PRO A 183 -20.99 -9.57 -2.91
N LEU A 184 -20.50 -8.35 -2.73
CA LEU A 184 -20.94 -7.16 -3.49
C LEU A 184 -19.81 -6.46 -4.27
N ALA A 185 -18.57 -6.91 -4.22
CA ALA A 185 -17.47 -6.22 -4.89
C ALA A 185 -17.23 -6.80 -6.29
N LYS A 186 -17.40 -5.99 -7.33
CA LYS A 186 -16.97 -6.34 -8.70
C LYS A 186 -15.44 -6.33 -8.71
N GLN A 187 -14.85 -7.50 -8.92
CA GLN A 187 -13.41 -7.64 -9.15
C GLN A 187 -13.09 -7.45 -10.63
N VAL A 188 -11.99 -6.76 -10.92
CA VAL A 188 -11.43 -6.64 -12.26
C VAL A 188 -10.11 -7.41 -12.27
N ALA A 189 -10.07 -8.53 -13.00
CA ALA A 189 -8.84 -9.26 -13.27
C ALA A 189 -8.27 -8.81 -14.62
N ARG A 190 -7.04 -8.31 -14.58
CA ARG A 190 -6.34 -7.84 -15.76
C ARG A 190 -5.17 -8.76 -16.08
N VAL A 191 -5.29 -9.49 -17.19
CA VAL A 191 -4.17 -10.28 -17.73
C VAL A 191 -3.14 -9.32 -18.33
N LEU A 192 -1.89 -9.51 -17.95
CA LEU A 192 -0.78 -8.68 -18.40
C LEU A 192 -0.34 -9.08 -19.80
N SER A 193 0.00 -8.10 -20.63
CA SER A 193 0.69 -8.36 -21.89
C SER A 193 2.12 -8.90 -21.61
N PRO A 194 2.77 -9.57 -22.59
CA PRO A 194 4.14 -10.05 -22.41
C PRO A 194 5.10 -8.97 -21.92
N VAL A 195 5.04 -7.76 -22.48
CA VAL A 195 5.90 -6.65 -22.09
C VAL A 195 5.65 -6.22 -20.63
N GLU A 196 4.38 -6.11 -20.21
CA GLU A 196 4.01 -5.76 -18.83
C GLU A 196 4.47 -6.82 -17.84
N LEU A 197 4.35 -8.10 -18.21
CA LEU A 197 4.81 -9.20 -17.39
C LEU A 197 6.34 -9.20 -17.24
N ASP A 198 7.06 -8.91 -18.32
CA ASP A 198 8.53 -8.83 -18.29
C ASP A 198 9.02 -7.67 -17.44
N VAL A 199 8.37 -6.49 -17.54
CA VAL A 199 8.66 -5.36 -16.66
C VAL A 199 8.37 -5.71 -15.21
N LYS A 200 7.23 -6.30 -14.91
CA LYS A 200 6.87 -6.70 -13.54
C LYS A 200 7.87 -7.72 -12.96
N ARG A 201 8.34 -8.67 -13.76
CA ARG A 201 9.39 -9.60 -13.37
C ARG A 201 10.72 -8.88 -13.07
N ALA A 202 11.09 -7.92 -13.94
CA ALA A 202 12.29 -7.11 -13.74
C ALA A 202 12.21 -6.28 -12.44
N MET A 203 11.04 -5.70 -12.15
CA MET A 203 10.80 -4.99 -10.87
C MET A 203 10.98 -5.92 -9.68
N LEU A 204 10.33 -7.10 -9.68
CA LEU A 204 10.42 -8.07 -8.59
C LEU A 204 11.84 -8.60 -8.38
N ALA A 205 12.60 -8.77 -9.45
CA ALA A 205 13.99 -9.24 -9.39
C ALA A 205 14.91 -8.25 -8.64
N CYS A 206 14.52 -6.97 -8.53
CA CYS A 206 15.28 -5.96 -7.79
C CYS A 206 15.19 -6.15 -6.26
N PHE A 207 14.18 -6.83 -5.75
CA PHE A 207 13.98 -7.05 -4.31
C PHE A 207 14.72 -8.31 -3.84
N GLU A 208 16.04 -8.28 -3.87
CA GLU A 208 16.89 -9.43 -3.55
C GLU A 208 16.70 -9.91 -2.12
N THR A 209 16.55 -8.97 -1.17
CA THR A 209 16.35 -9.31 0.24
C THR A 209 15.00 -9.94 0.51
N GLN A 210 14.05 -9.84 -0.44
CA GLN A 210 12.68 -10.31 -0.30
C GLN A 210 12.39 -11.59 -1.09
N ARG A 211 13.36 -12.20 -1.76
CA ARG A 211 13.13 -13.39 -2.59
C ARG A 211 12.30 -14.48 -1.92
N PRO A 212 12.58 -14.88 -0.65
CA PRO A 212 11.77 -15.91 0.00
C PRO A 212 10.33 -15.48 0.28
N VAL A 213 10.11 -14.19 0.56
CA VAL A 213 8.78 -13.62 0.84
C VAL A 213 7.97 -13.50 -0.45
N LEU A 214 8.63 -13.22 -1.58
CA LEU A 214 8.00 -13.03 -2.89
C LEU A 214 7.63 -14.34 -3.59
N GLU A 215 8.27 -15.45 -3.24
CA GLU A 215 8.07 -16.75 -3.89
C GLU A 215 6.59 -17.16 -4.03
N PRO A 216 5.74 -17.07 -2.98
CA PRO A 216 4.32 -17.44 -3.07
C PRO A 216 3.51 -16.61 -4.08
N PHE A 217 3.99 -15.42 -4.46
CA PHE A 217 3.29 -14.54 -5.40
C PHE A 217 3.62 -14.83 -6.86
N LEU A 218 4.71 -15.56 -7.13
CA LEU A 218 5.18 -15.81 -8.50
C LEU A 218 4.15 -16.55 -9.36
N ALA A 219 3.32 -17.39 -8.75
CA ALA A 219 2.26 -18.13 -9.45
C ALA A 219 1.17 -17.21 -10.03
N HIS A 220 1.04 -15.99 -9.53
CA HIS A 220 -0.03 -15.05 -9.89
C HIS A 220 0.45 -13.80 -10.64
N LEU A 221 1.72 -13.74 -11.04
CA LEU A 221 2.32 -12.55 -11.65
C LEU A 221 1.64 -12.06 -12.91
N ALA A 222 1.10 -12.99 -13.72
CA ALA A 222 0.49 -12.66 -15.01
C ALA A 222 -0.86 -11.94 -14.90
N VAL A 223 -1.40 -11.76 -13.69
CA VAL A 223 -2.72 -11.15 -13.49
C VAL A 223 -2.66 -10.16 -12.33
N GLU A 224 -3.05 -8.93 -12.59
CA GLU A 224 -3.34 -7.95 -11.53
C GLU A 224 -4.85 -7.89 -11.28
N ARG A 225 -5.25 -7.94 -10.01
CA ARG A 225 -6.66 -7.88 -9.62
C ARG A 225 -6.91 -6.66 -8.77
N PHE A 226 -8.00 -5.99 -9.10
CA PHE A 226 -8.47 -4.81 -8.39
C PHE A 226 -9.96 -4.93 -8.09
N ARG A 227 -10.41 -4.30 -7.00
CA ARG A 227 -11.84 -4.13 -6.70
C ARG A 227 -12.11 -2.73 -6.17
N PRO A 228 -13.28 -2.13 -6.39
CA PRO A 228 -13.70 -0.97 -5.62
C PRO A 228 -13.60 -1.29 -4.13
N ALA A 229 -13.03 -0.38 -3.36
CA ALA A 229 -12.87 -0.60 -1.93
C ALA A 229 -14.24 -0.75 -1.26
N PRO A 230 -14.53 -1.86 -0.55
CA PRO A 230 -15.79 -2.03 0.15
C PRO A 230 -15.84 -1.16 1.42
N ARG A 231 -17.05 -0.98 1.97
CA ARG A 231 -17.18 -0.52 3.36
C ARG A 231 -16.57 -1.57 4.28
N ILE A 232 -15.82 -1.14 5.28
CA ILE A 232 -15.25 -2.00 6.31
C ILE A 232 -15.69 -1.52 7.70
N ASP A 233 -15.81 -2.46 8.61
CA ASP A 233 -16.07 -2.21 10.04
C ASP A 233 -14.84 -2.69 10.82
N VAL A 234 -14.04 -1.74 11.30
CA VAL A 234 -12.80 -2.05 12.06
C VAL A 234 -13.07 -2.66 13.44
N SER A 235 -14.31 -2.69 13.90
CA SER A 235 -14.69 -3.38 15.14
C SER A 235 -14.75 -4.88 14.98
N ARG A 236 -14.85 -5.37 13.74
CA ARG A 236 -14.94 -6.80 13.38
C ARG A 236 -13.65 -7.30 12.75
N PRO A 237 -13.29 -8.58 12.98
CA PRO A 237 -12.20 -9.18 12.23
C PRO A 237 -12.56 -9.27 10.74
N PRO A 238 -11.56 -9.28 9.84
CA PRO A 238 -11.81 -9.38 8.40
C PRO A 238 -12.41 -10.74 8.01
N HIS A 239 -12.11 -11.78 8.76
CA HIS A 239 -12.66 -13.13 8.60
C HIS A 239 -12.66 -13.89 9.94
N GLU A 240 -13.34 -15.03 9.97
CA GLU A 240 -13.32 -15.94 11.12
C GLU A 240 -11.98 -16.66 11.23
N GLY A 241 -11.62 -17.04 12.46
CA GLY A 241 -10.38 -17.76 12.78
C GLY A 241 -9.15 -16.85 12.88
N PRO A 242 -7.96 -17.45 13.09
CA PRO A 242 -6.71 -16.74 13.25
C PRO A 242 -6.31 -16.00 11.96
N LEU A 243 -5.89 -14.76 12.09
CA LEU A 243 -5.33 -13.96 11.00
C LEU A 243 -3.95 -14.50 10.60
N TRP A 244 -3.52 -14.25 9.36
CA TRP A 244 -2.27 -14.83 8.88
C TRP A 244 -1.06 -14.37 9.72
N TYR A 245 -0.98 -13.10 10.06
CA TYR A 245 0.13 -12.59 10.88
C TYR A 245 0.16 -13.17 12.32
N GLU A 246 -0.98 -13.60 12.87
CA GLU A 246 -1.00 -14.31 14.16
C GLU A 246 -0.34 -15.70 14.05
N ARG A 247 -0.44 -16.34 12.86
CA ARG A 247 0.23 -17.62 12.58
C ARG A 247 1.73 -17.47 12.38
N LEU A 248 2.19 -16.30 11.90
CA LEU A 248 3.61 -15.98 11.76
C LEU A 248 4.29 -15.69 13.11
N GLY A 249 3.52 -15.61 14.19
CA GLY A 249 4.05 -15.34 15.53
C GLY A 249 4.39 -13.88 15.77
N PHE A 250 3.71 -12.96 15.08
CA PHE A 250 3.80 -11.52 15.39
C PHE A 250 3.25 -11.26 16.79
N THR A 251 3.82 -10.28 17.48
CA THR A 251 3.40 -9.92 18.85
C THR A 251 2.04 -9.23 18.90
N LEU A 252 1.59 -8.68 17.76
CA LEU A 252 0.32 -7.96 17.64
C LEU A 252 -0.80 -8.94 17.24
N SER A 253 -1.71 -9.23 18.17
CA SER A 253 -2.92 -9.99 17.85
C SER A 253 -3.96 -9.15 17.11
N GLY A 254 -4.84 -9.80 16.34
CA GLY A 254 -5.94 -9.14 15.64
C GLY A 254 -6.88 -8.37 16.56
N ALA A 255 -7.13 -8.87 17.78
CA ALA A 255 -7.93 -8.15 18.77
C ALA A 255 -7.26 -6.86 19.23
N ARG A 256 -5.96 -6.90 19.52
CA ARG A 256 -5.19 -5.71 19.89
C ARG A 256 -5.06 -4.74 18.73
N TRP A 257 -4.84 -5.24 17.52
CA TRP A 257 -4.80 -4.42 16.30
C TRP A 257 -6.10 -3.62 16.14
N ARG A 258 -7.27 -4.29 16.24
CA ARG A 258 -8.57 -3.61 16.14
C ARG A 258 -8.79 -2.57 17.24
N ALA A 259 -8.31 -2.83 18.45
CA ALA A 259 -8.37 -1.84 19.54
C ALA A 259 -7.54 -0.58 19.21
N LEU A 260 -6.36 -0.73 18.61
CA LEU A 260 -5.54 0.39 18.14
C LEU A 260 -6.22 1.14 17.00
N ALA A 261 -6.72 0.43 15.99
CA ALA A 261 -7.42 1.03 14.86
C ALA A 261 -8.65 1.83 15.31
N ARG A 262 -9.46 1.31 16.22
CA ARG A 262 -10.61 2.02 16.80
C ARG A 262 -10.20 3.30 17.50
N ARG A 263 -9.18 3.26 18.37
CA ARG A 263 -8.65 4.47 19.03
C ARG A 263 -8.19 5.53 18.02
N ALA A 264 -7.53 5.10 16.95
CA ALA A 264 -7.09 6.00 15.90
C ALA A 264 -8.28 6.64 15.16
N ILE A 265 -9.31 5.87 14.83
CA ILE A 265 -10.53 6.34 14.19
C ILE A 265 -11.28 7.32 15.09
N ASP A 266 -11.41 7.01 16.38
CA ASP A 266 -12.00 7.91 17.38
C ASP A 266 -11.22 9.23 17.49
N ALA A 267 -9.88 9.17 17.52
CA ALA A 267 -9.00 10.35 17.55
C ALA A 267 -9.08 11.22 16.29
N LEU A 268 -9.56 10.66 15.17
CA LEU A 268 -9.86 11.38 13.93
C LEU A 268 -11.31 11.91 13.89
N GLY A 269 -12.13 11.60 14.90
CA GLY A 269 -13.55 11.92 14.95
C GLY A 269 -14.34 11.19 13.86
N LEU A 270 -13.88 10.01 13.43
CA LEU A 270 -14.54 9.15 12.43
C LEU A 270 -15.32 8.05 13.14
N THR A 271 -16.22 7.38 12.40
CA THR A 271 -16.92 6.19 12.87
C THR A 271 -16.15 4.92 12.53
N PRO A 272 -16.30 3.81 13.30
CA PRO A 272 -15.63 2.54 13.00
C PRO A 272 -15.99 1.95 11.63
N GLU A 273 -17.16 2.31 11.10
CA GLU A 273 -17.58 1.94 9.75
C GLU A 273 -17.01 2.92 8.73
N LEU A 274 -15.99 2.51 8.02
CA LEU A 274 -15.32 3.30 7.00
C LEU A 274 -15.85 2.95 5.62
N ALA A 275 -16.60 3.86 5.02
CA ALA A 275 -16.99 3.76 3.62
C ALA A 275 -15.93 4.44 2.73
N PRO A 276 -15.63 3.90 1.54
CA PRO A 276 -14.94 4.65 0.51
C PRO A 276 -15.80 5.85 0.08
N ALA A 277 -15.15 6.87 -0.42
CA ALA A 277 -15.82 8.07 -0.91
C ALA A 277 -16.58 7.79 -2.21
#